data_6e6ffec52e2191b96de698ff51e50a25
#
_entry.id   6e6ffec52e2191b96de698ff51e50a25
#
_cell.length_a   1.000
_cell.length_b   1.000
_cell.length_c   1.000
_cell.angle_alpha   90.00
_cell.angle_beta   90.00
_cell.angle_gamma   90.00
#
_symmetry.space_group_name_H-M   'P 1'
#
loop_
_entity.id
_entity.type
_entity.pdbx_description
1 polymer ?
#
loop_
_entity_poly.entity_id
_entity_poly.type
_entity_poly.pdbx_seq_one_letter_code
_entity_poly.pdbx_strand_id
1 'polypeptide(L)'
;GKSCKYPTSYNGLDLNIQDFQKEYLWFKTSENSVDKIKVKISNMEIYQCDKDGSHGRWQTFDLVMTITGIEKYKNMEGYVAVGGDLSGCSYIGIEEMTMKSQFFKAGTNIPVTIKSNMTLKDIDTYQYIGIKANKIHGEYVSKNTKLSCKRSGETSIYYADFPDNYSSEDFTCVGFTFASDSFEYTFGRSLEKAPTKEEQYVGYGQNMIRFDPVDPTKEVIGEDGTKTEHLRVQDLAKSWDYEVSQVIAGEIPKAHYFDKFAFEDQIESCLKILDIKVYGDDEDVSSQFDISQNGNLVRAELKNP
;
A
#
# COMPACT_ATOMS: atom_id res chain seq x y z
N GLY A 1 17.10 -22.02 -0.12
CA GLY A 1 18.37 -21.88 0.63
C GLY A 1 18.13 -21.99 2.11
N LYS A 2 19.15 -22.30 2.88
CA LYS A 2 19.06 -22.22 4.34
C LYS A 2 19.32 -20.77 4.74
N SER A 3 18.53 -20.24 5.68
CA SER A 3 18.80 -18.95 6.31
C SER A 3 20.15 -18.98 7.03
N CYS A 4 20.82 -17.85 7.11
CA CYS A 4 22.05 -17.66 7.85
C CYS A 4 21.84 -16.62 8.96
N LYS A 5 22.81 -16.47 9.84
CA LYS A 5 22.85 -15.35 10.77
C LYS A 5 23.14 -14.05 9.99
N TYR A 6 22.59 -12.92 10.45
CA TYR A 6 22.93 -11.62 9.85
C TYR A 6 24.45 -11.36 9.91
N PRO A 7 25.02 -10.72 8.88
CA PRO A 7 26.43 -10.38 8.88
C PRO A 7 26.70 -9.25 9.90
N THR A 8 27.77 -9.38 10.67
CA THR A 8 28.20 -8.35 11.63
C THR A 8 29.29 -7.46 11.04
N SER A 9 29.91 -7.89 9.97
CA SER A 9 30.93 -7.11 9.24
C SER A 9 30.86 -7.40 7.74
N TYR A 10 31.29 -6.45 6.96
CA TYR A 10 31.33 -6.55 5.51
C TYR A 10 32.54 -5.81 4.94
N ASN A 11 33.40 -6.50 4.18
CA ASN A 11 34.64 -5.95 3.64
C ASN A 11 35.55 -5.26 4.69
N GLY A 12 35.59 -5.79 5.90
CA GLY A 12 36.41 -5.24 6.99
C GLY A 12 35.77 -4.05 7.72
N LEU A 13 34.54 -3.69 7.38
CA LEU A 13 33.76 -2.67 8.08
C LEU A 13 32.71 -3.35 8.97
N ASP A 14 32.54 -2.86 10.17
CA ASP A 14 31.47 -3.29 11.06
C ASP A 14 30.12 -2.77 10.53
N LEU A 15 29.14 -3.65 10.46
CA LEU A 15 27.80 -3.31 10.02
C LEU A 15 26.91 -2.93 11.19
N ASN A 16 26.25 -1.80 11.09
CA ASN A 16 25.23 -1.39 12.05
C ASN A 16 23.86 -1.92 11.64
N ILE A 17 23.66 -3.24 11.84
CA ILE A 17 22.36 -3.87 11.58
C ILE A 17 21.36 -3.41 12.64
N GLN A 18 20.28 -2.76 12.20
CA GLN A 18 19.21 -2.29 13.08
C GLN A 18 18.53 -3.47 13.79
N ASP A 19 18.00 -3.26 14.99
CA ASP A 19 17.42 -4.34 15.79
C ASP A 19 16.29 -5.08 15.06
N PHE A 20 15.40 -4.37 14.38
CA PHE A 20 14.33 -4.99 13.60
C PHE A 20 14.84 -5.86 12.43
N GLN A 21 16.00 -5.50 11.85
CA GLN A 21 16.61 -6.26 10.76
C GLN A 21 17.30 -7.54 11.26
N LYS A 22 17.65 -7.62 12.55
CA LYS A 22 18.20 -8.84 13.16
C LYS A 22 17.17 -9.96 13.18
N GLU A 23 15.90 -9.62 13.22
CA GLU A 23 14.75 -10.55 13.17
C GLU A 23 14.44 -11.05 11.74
N TYR A 24 15.04 -10.47 10.71
CA TYR A 24 14.82 -10.87 9.33
C TYR A 24 15.45 -12.24 9.02
N LEU A 25 14.89 -12.91 8.01
CA LEU A 25 15.48 -14.11 7.44
C LEU A 25 16.60 -13.71 6.48
N TRP A 26 17.83 -13.93 6.90
CA TRP A 26 19.03 -13.60 6.13
C TRP A 26 19.50 -14.78 5.27
N PHE A 27 19.93 -14.47 4.06
CA PHE A 27 20.45 -15.42 3.08
C PHE A 27 21.74 -14.88 2.48
N LYS A 28 22.79 -15.71 2.50
CA LYS A 28 23.99 -15.44 1.70
C LYS A 28 23.69 -15.77 0.26
N THR A 29 24.03 -14.87 -0.67
CA THR A 29 23.73 -14.99 -2.09
C THR A 29 24.97 -15.32 -2.90
N SER A 30 24.77 -16.06 -3.99
CA SER A 30 25.73 -16.31 -5.04
C SER A 30 25.02 -16.14 -6.40
N GLU A 31 25.74 -16.15 -7.49
CA GLU A 31 25.15 -16.14 -8.85
C GLU A 31 24.14 -17.27 -9.06
N ASN A 32 24.34 -18.39 -8.37
CA ASN A 32 23.44 -19.54 -8.40
C ASN A 32 22.25 -19.44 -7.43
N SER A 33 22.02 -18.29 -6.79
CA SER A 33 20.94 -18.12 -5.81
C SER A 33 19.61 -17.69 -6.41
N VAL A 34 19.61 -17.26 -7.69
CA VAL A 34 18.41 -16.92 -8.44
C VAL A 34 17.46 -18.12 -8.47
N ASP A 35 16.17 -17.88 -8.23
CA ASP A 35 15.09 -18.88 -8.09
C ASP A 35 15.23 -19.90 -6.95
N LYS A 36 16.30 -19.84 -6.19
CA LYS A 36 16.56 -20.75 -5.06
C LYS A 36 16.21 -20.17 -3.71
N ILE A 37 16.22 -18.85 -3.58
CA ILE A 37 15.78 -18.16 -2.36
C ILE A 37 14.30 -17.86 -2.51
N LYS A 38 13.50 -18.57 -1.71
CA LYS A 38 12.06 -18.39 -1.62
C LYS A 38 11.66 -18.24 -0.17
N VAL A 39 10.88 -17.22 0.12
CA VAL A 39 10.28 -16.98 1.44
C VAL A 39 8.77 -17.09 1.29
N LYS A 40 8.17 -17.95 2.10
CA LYS A 40 6.73 -18.11 2.17
C LYS A 40 6.20 -17.51 3.45
N ILE A 41 5.23 -16.63 3.35
CA ILE A 41 4.44 -16.11 4.45
C ILE A 41 3.05 -16.70 4.30
N SER A 42 2.62 -17.46 5.31
CA SER A 42 1.37 -18.22 5.25
C SER A 42 0.27 -17.53 6.04
N ASN A 43 -0.98 -17.77 5.61
CA ASN A 43 -2.18 -17.31 6.29
C ASN A 43 -2.25 -15.77 6.42
N MET A 44 -1.82 -15.06 5.39
CA MET A 44 -2.09 -13.64 5.30
C MET A 44 -3.57 -13.40 5.01
N GLU A 45 -4.10 -12.32 5.52
CA GLU A 45 -5.50 -11.96 5.33
C GLU A 45 -5.61 -10.61 4.65
N ILE A 46 -6.56 -10.48 3.75
CA ILE A 46 -6.91 -9.24 3.08
C ILE A 46 -8.43 -9.16 2.93
N TYR A 47 -8.98 -7.97 3.14
CA TYR A 47 -10.38 -7.71 2.87
C TYR A 47 -10.56 -7.42 1.38
N GLN A 48 -11.40 -8.20 0.72
CA GLN A 48 -11.72 -8.07 -0.71
C GLN A 48 -13.17 -7.67 -0.86
N CYS A 49 -13.44 -6.61 -1.61
CA CYS A 49 -14.79 -6.18 -1.96
C CYS A 49 -14.91 -5.95 -3.48
N ASP A 50 -16.11 -5.82 -3.98
CA ASP A 50 -16.39 -5.39 -5.33
C ASP A 50 -16.09 -3.88 -5.48
N LYS A 51 -16.10 -3.37 -6.72
CA LYS A 51 -15.77 -1.96 -7.00
C LYS A 51 -16.69 -0.95 -6.30
N ASP A 52 -17.93 -1.36 -6.04
CA ASP A 52 -18.94 -0.58 -5.33
C ASP A 52 -18.88 -0.77 -3.81
N GLY A 53 -17.84 -1.48 -3.31
CA GLY A 53 -17.67 -1.80 -1.90
C GLY A 53 -18.59 -2.90 -1.37
N SER A 54 -19.49 -3.42 -2.21
CA SER A 54 -20.37 -4.52 -1.85
C SER A 54 -19.63 -5.85 -1.76
N HIS A 55 -20.29 -6.86 -1.17
CA HIS A 55 -19.79 -8.24 -1.07
C HIS A 55 -18.38 -8.37 -0.49
N GLY A 56 -18.03 -7.49 0.45
CA GLY A 56 -16.76 -7.54 1.15
C GLY A 56 -16.57 -8.83 1.94
N ARG A 57 -15.39 -9.41 1.88
CA ARG A 57 -15.03 -10.62 2.63
C ARG A 57 -13.54 -10.65 2.91
N TRP A 58 -13.18 -11.25 4.03
CA TRP A 58 -11.80 -11.61 4.28
C TRP A 58 -11.38 -12.77 3.40
N GLN A 59 -10.23 -12.64 2.79
CA GLN A 59 -9.60 -13.69 1.99
C GLN A 59 -8.25 -14.03 2.58
N THR A 60 -8.08 -15.29 2.97
CA THR A 60 -6.80 -15.82 3.45
C THR A 60 -5.99 -16.35 2.28
N PHE A 61 -4.72 -16.01 2.23
CA PHE A 61 -3.79 -16.42 1.18
C PHE A 61 -2.37 -16.66 1.70
N ASP A 62 -1.56 -17.34 0.91
CA ASP A 62 -0.13 -17.48 1.12
C ASP A 62 0.62 -16.59 0.13
N LEU A 63 1.61 -15.85 0.60
CA LEU A 63 2.53 -15.11 -0.23
C LEU A 63 3.85 -15.86 -0.37
N VAL A 64 4.33 -16.02 -1.60
CA VAL A 64 5.66 -16.55 -1.89
C VAL A 64 6.48 -15.49 -2.60
N MET A 65 7.53 -15.03 -1.95
CA MET A 65 8.53 -14.13 -2.54
C MET A 65 9.70 -14.96 -3.05
N THR A 66 10.05 -14.76 -4.32
CA THR A 66 11.18 -15.45 -4.97
C THR A 66 12.14 -14.42 -5.51
N ILE A 67 13.43 -14.57 -5.23
CA ILE A 67 14.46 -13.74 -5.85
C ILE A 67 14.72 -14.29 -7.25
N THR A 68 14.38 -13.49 -8.28
CA THR A 68 14.45 -13.88 -9.70
C THR A 68 15.65 -13.25 -10.43
N GLY A 69 16.30 -12.26 -9.83
CA GLY A 69 17.50 -11.62 -10.36
C GLY A 69 18.38 -11.08 -9.24
N ILE A 70 19.68 -11.16 -9.42
CA ILE A 70 20.69 -10.58 -8.53
C ILE A 70 21.87 -10.12 -9.37
N GLU A 71 22.17 -8.83 -9.29
CA GLU A 71 23.44 -8.27 -9.73
C GLU A 71 24.26 -7.88 -8.51
N LYS A 72 25.46 -8.44 -8.40
CA LYS A 72 26.36 -8.18 -7.26
C LYS A 72 27.43 -7.19 -7.64
N TYR A 73 27.85 -6.42 -6.67
CA TYR A 73 29.09 -5.67 -6.80
C TYR A 73 30.26 -6.60 -7.07
N LYS A 74 31.13 -6.21 -7.97
CA LYS A 74 32.27 -7.00 -8.40
C LYS A 74 33.15 -7.38 -7.22
N ASN A 75 33.44 -8.68 -7.06
CA ASN A 75 34.25 -9.27 -6.00
C ASN A 75 33.67 -9.15 -4.58
N MET A 76 32.35 -9.01 -4.46
CA MET A 76 31.69 -8.89 -3.15
C MET A 76 30.80 -10.09 -2.85
N GLU A 77 30.73 -10.47 -1.57
CA GLU A 77 29.69 -11.37 -1.08
C GLU A 77 28.35 -10.60 -1.04
N GLY A 78 27.27 -11.26 -1.39
CA GLY A 78 25.94 -10.67 -1.30
C GLY A 78 25.12 -11.30 -0.18
N TYR A 79 24.31 -10.50 0.48
CA TYR A 79 23.34 -10.96 1.47
C TYR A 79 21.98 -10.31 1.16
N VAL A 80 20.91 -11.08 1.37
CA VAL A 80 19.53 -10.60 1.30
C VAL A 80 18.83 -10.97 2.59
N ALA A 81 18.07 -10.06 3.13
CA ALA A 81 17.19 -10.28 4.26
C ALA A 81 15.74 -9.96 3.90
N VAL A 82 14.82 -10.77 4.38
CA VAL A 82 13.38 -10.59 4.19
C VAL A 82 12.70 -10.59 5.54
N GLY A 83 11.93 -9.55 5.83
CA GLY A 83 11.12 -9.43 7.03
C GLY A 83 9.93 -10.39 7.00
N GLY A 84 9.60 -10.98 8.16
CA GLY A 84 8.53 -11.96 8.28
C GLY A 84 7.12 -11.35 8.20
N ASP A 85 7.00 -10.06 8.40
CA ASP A 85 5.76 -9.28 8.41
C ASP A 85 5.58 -8.41 7.16
N LEU A 86 6.41 -8.63 6.12
CA LEU A 86 6.51 -7.77 4.94
C LEU A 86 6.98 -6.34 5.25
N SER A 87 7.53 -6.10 6.45
CA SER A 87 8.03 -4.79 6.86
C SER A 87 9.22 -4.31 6.04
N GLY A 88 9.85 -5.21 5.28
CA GLY A 88 10.90 -4.83 4.36
C GLY A 88 11.79 -5.96 3.88
N CYS A 89 12.67 -5.62 2.98
CA CYS A 89 13.85 -6.40 2.66
C CYS A 89 15.10 -5.53 2.76
N SER A 90 16.21 -6.17 3.07
CA SER A 90 17.51 -5.51 3.11
C SER A 90 18.50 -6.31 2.28
N TYR A 91 19.48 -5.66 1.70
CA TYR A 91 20.51 -6.35 0.97
C TYR A 91 21.87 -5.66 1.11
N ILE A 92 22.92 -6.44 1.05
CA ILE A 92 24.31 -5.99 1.21
C ILE A 92 25.12 -6.62 0.07
N GLY A 93 26.01 -5.85 -0.54
CA GLY A 93 26.89 -6.33 -1.62
C GLY A 93 26.16 -6.66 -2.91
N ILE A 94 24.97 -6.14 -3.08
CA ILE A 94 24.09 -6.32 -4.25
C ILE A 94 23.82 -4.96 -4.86
N GLU A 95 24.02 -4.82 -6.15
CA GLU A 95 23.72 -3.62 -6.91
C GLU A 95 22.24 -3.55 -7.29
N GLU A 96 21.72 -4.67 -7.77
CA GLU A 96 20.32 -4.81 -8.15
C GLU A 96 19.77 -6.18 -7.75
N MET A 97 18.54 -6.19 -7.27
CA MET A 97 17.79 -7.41 -6.95
C MET A 97 16.39 -7.35 -7.53
N THR A 98 16.01 -8.39 -8.25
CA THR A 98 14.63 -8.57 -8.70
C THR A 98 13.92 -9.61 -7.86
N MET A 99 12.72 -9.27 -7.41
CA MET A 99 11.87 -10.12 -6.59
C MET A 99 10.50 -10.30 -7.25
N LYS A 100 10.03 -11.54 -7.28
CA LYS A 100 8.69 -11.91 -7.71
C LYS A 100 7.86 -12.29 -6.51
N SER A 101 6.74 -11.62 -6.32
CA SER A 101 5.70 -11.96 -5.35
C SER A 101 4.60 -12.75 -6.04
N GLN A 102 4.17 -13.87 -5.46
CA GLN A 102 3.10 -14.73 -5.96
C GLN A 102 2.12 -15.04 -4.85
N PHE A 103 0.83 -15.01 -5.16
CA PHE A 103 -0.24 -15.25 -4.22
C PHE A 103 -0.88 -16.60 -4.50
N PHE A 104 -1.09 -17.39 -3.44
CA PHE A 104 -1.69 -18.70 -3.51
C PHE A 104 -2.85 -18.80 -2.52
N LYS A 105 -3.87 -19.57 -2.85
CA LYS A 105 -4.90 -19.94 -1.89
C LYS A 105 -4.23 -20.61 -0.68
N ALA A 106 -4.57 -20.14 0.53
CA ALA A 106 -3.93 -20.59 1.77
C ALA A 106 -3.83 -22.12 1.86
N GLY A 107 -2.65 -22.62 2.23
CA GLY A 107 -2.34 -24.04 2.34
C GLY A 107 -2.25 -24.80 1.02
N THR A 108 -2.28 -24.13 -0.13
CA THR A 108 -2.23 -24.78 -1.46
C THR A 108 -1.17 -24.15 -2.36
N ASN A 109 -1.01 -24.71 -3.57
CA ASN A 109 -0.21 -24.12 -4.65
C ASN A 109 -1.12 -23.59 -5.79
N ILE A 110 -2.40 -23.33 -5.52
CA ILE A 110 -3.33 -22.79 -6.50
C ILE A 110 -3.19 -21.27 -6.49
N PRO A 111 -2.79 -20.63 -7.61
CA PRO A 111 -2.71 -19.18 -7.68
C PRO A 111 -4.05 -18.52 -7.39
N VAL A 112 -4.01 -17.36 -6.73
CA VAL A 112 -5.19 -16.55 -6.43
C VAL A 112 -4.93 -15.11 -6.78
N THR A 113 -5.90 -14.48 -7.45
CA THR A 113 -5.85 -13.04 -7.72
C THR A 113 -6.17 -12.28 -6.44
N ILE A 114 -5.25 -11.40 -6.06
CA ILE A 114 -5.43 -10.44 -4.96
C ILE A 114 -5.61 -9.06 -5.59
N LYS A 115 -6.62 -8.33 -5.13
CA LYS A 115 -6.79 -6.90 -5.41
C LYS A 115 -6.28 -6.14 -4.22
N SER A 116 -5.28 -5.29 -4.40
CA SER A 116 -4.67 -4.55 -3.29
C SER A 116 -3.85 -3.38 -3.79
N ASN A 117 -3.37 -2.61 -2.84
CA ASN A 117 -2.30 -1.64 -3.04
C ASN A 117 -1.04 -2.07 -2.29
N MET A 118 0.08 -1.58 -2.74
CA MET A 118 1.38 -1.74 -2.09
C MET A 118 2.11 -0.40 -2.13
N THR A 119 2.77 -0.06 -1.05
CA THR A 119 3.66 1.11 -1.01
C THR A 119 5.08 0.64 -0.75
N LEU A 120 5.98 1.00 -1.64
CA LEU A 120 7.42 0.83 -1.47
C LEU A 120 7.97 2.14 -0.92
N LYS A 121 8.72 2.05 0.17
CA LYS A 121 9.21 3.19 0.95
C LYS A 121 10.72 3.22 0.98
N ASP A 122 11.26 4.32 1.48
CA ASP A 122 12.69 4.46 1.73
C ASP A 122 13.52 4.43 0.44
N ILE A 123 12.97 5.08 -0.62
CA ILE A 123 13.67 5.23 -1.90
C ILE A 123 14.47 6.54 -1.83
N ASP A 124 15.68 6.45 -1.33
CA ASP A 124 16.56 7.60 -1.14
C ASP A 124 18.01 7.27 -1.51
N THR A 125 18.95 8.14 -1.26
CA THR A 125 20.40 7.88 -1.39
C THR A 125 20.77 7.16 -2.70
N TYR A 126 20.28 7.68 -3.85
CA TYR A 126 20.48 7.11 -5.20
C TYR A 126 19.88 5.72 -5.43
N GLN A 127 18.91 5.32 -4.62
CA GLN A 127 18.16 4.08 -4.80
C GLN A 127 17.13 4.23 -5.90
N TYR A 128 16.71 3.11 -6.45
CA TYR A 128 15.60 3.04 -7.39
C TYR A 128 14.77 1.77 -7.21
N ILE A 129 13.53 1.86 -7.68
CA ILE A 129 12.59 0.75 -7.75
C ILE A 129 12.05 0.67 -9.16
N GLY A 130 12.11 -0.52 -9.75
CA GLY A 130 11.48 -0.84 -11.03
C GLY A 130 10.21 -1.67 -10.80
N ILE A 131 9.09 -1.26 -11.39
CA ILE A 131 7.80 -1.93 -11.26
C ILE A 131 7.30 -2.29 -12.66
N LYS A 132 6.95 -3.57 -12.91
CA LYS A 132 6.36 -3.98 -14.19
C LYS A 132 4.91 -3.55 -14.29
N ALA A 133 4.63 -2.58 -15.16
CA ALA A 133 3.35 -1.91 -15.29
C ALA A 133 2.22 -2.81 -15.83
N ASN A 134 2.51 -3.91 -16.52
CA ASN A 134 1.51 -4.81 -17.11
C ASN A 134 0.63 -5.56 -16.08
N LYS A 135 1.00 -5.52 -14.81
CA LYS A 135 0.29 -6.14 -13.68
C LYS A 135 -0.31 -5.10 -12.72
N ILE A 136 -0.17 -3.83 -13.04
CA ILE A 136 -0.51 -2.71 -12.18
C ILE A 136 -1.63 -1.91 -12.81
N HIS A 137 -2.60 -1.48 -11.98
CA HIS A 137 -3.73 -0.66 -12.43
C HIS A 137 -3.48 0.83 -12.26
N GLY A 138 -2.68 1.23 -11.28
CA GLY A 138 -2.31 2.61 -11.02
C GLY A 138 -1.00 2.72 -10.24
N GLU A 139 -0.29 3.81 -10.45
CA GLU A 139 0.97 4.15 -9.79
C GLU A 139 0.79 5.53 -9.15
N TYR A 140 1.21 5.69 -7.90
CA TYR A 140 0.95 6.88 -7.09
C TYR A 140 2.22 7.32 -6.37
N VAL A 141 2.46 8.61 -6.38
CA VAL A 141 3.50 9.26 -5.57
C VAL A 141 2.87 10.44 -4.82
N SER A 142 3.47 10.85 -3.72
CA SER A 142 2.97 12.01 -2.99
C SER A 142 3.07 13.28 -3.84
N LYS A 143 2.20 14.26 -3.56
CA LYS A 143 2.25 15.57 -4.24
C LYS A 143 3.61 16.26 -4.12
N ASN A 144 4.32 15.98 -3.03
CA ASN A 144 5.63 16.55 -2.74
C ASN A 144 6.78 15.59 -3.05
N THR A 145 6.53 14.58 -3.91
CA THR A 145 7.56 13.58 -4.20
C THR A 145 8.87 14.21 -4.65
N LYS A 146 9.97 13.68 -4.16
CA LYS A 146 11.34 13.97 -4.61
C LYS A 146 11.83 12.93 -5.63
N LEU A 147 11.04 11.88 -5.85
CA LEU A 147 11.40 10.83 -6.79
C LEU A 147 11.21 11.31 -8.22
N SER A 148 12.15 10.97 -9.07
CA SER A 148 12.01 11.05 -10.52
C SER A 148 11.48 9.73 -11.06
N CYS A 149 10.76 9.78 -12.18
CA CYS A 149 10.23 8.58 -12.83
C CYS A 149 10.68 8.53 -14.29
N LYS A 150 11.07 7.35 -14.75
CA LYS A 150 11.26 7.06 -16.17
C LYS A 150 10.60 5.73 -16.53
N ARG A 151 10.18 5.58 -17.79
CA ARG A 151 9.71 4.31 -18.33
C ARG A 151 10.77 3.66 -19.21
N SER A 152 10.95 2.35 -19.04
CA SER A 152 11.80 1.51 -19.88
C SER A 152 10.99 0.27 -20.28
N GLY A 153 10.45 0.28 -21.50
CA GLY A 153 9.50 -0.73 -21.96
C GLY A 153 8.26 -0.76 -21.07
N GLU A 154 7.97 -1.91 -20.49
CA GLU A 154 6.84 -2.13 -19.56
C GLU A 154 7.17 -1.83 -18.09
N THR A 155 8.38 -1.31 -17.81
CA THR A 155 8.82 -1.05 -16.43
C THR A 155 8.81 0.44 -16.14
N SER A 156 8.12 0.84 -15.10
CA SER A 156 8.22 2.17 -14.48
C SER A 156 9.35 2.14 -13.45
N ILE A 157 10.31 3.04 -13.56
CA ILE A 157 11.46 3.13 -12.67
C ILE A 157 11.38 4.45 -11.92
N TYR A 158 11.18 4.35 -10.60
CA TYR A 158 11.20 5.47 -9.67
C TYR A 158 12.55 5.52 -8.98
N TYR A 159 13.20 6.66 -8.97
CA TYR A 159 14.55 6.78 -8.45
C TYR A 159 14.78 8.09 -7.71
N ALA A 160 15.62 8.01 -6.69
CA ALA A 160 16.17 9.15 -5.99
C ALA A 160 17.45 9.62 -6.71
N ASP A 161 17.51 10.89 -7.09
CA ASP A 161 18.70 11.51 -7.69
C ASP A 161 19.38 12.47 -6.69
N PHE A 162 19.45 12.03 -5.43
CA PHE A 162 20.00 12.81 -4.32
C PHE A 162 20.70 11.89 -3.29
N PRO A 163 21.69 12.44 -2.54
CA PRO A 163 22.48 11.67 -1.58
C PRO A 163 21.84 11.55 -0.20
N ASP A 164 20.80 12.35 0.08
CA ASP A 164 20.23 12.45 1.42
C ASP A 164 19.46 11.19 1.81
N ASN A 165 19.53 10.83 3.09
CA ASN A 165 18.76 9.76 3.69
C ASN A 165 17.51 10.37 4.36
N TYR A 166 16.34 9.89 3.96
CA TYR A 166 15.03 10.38 4.41
C TYR A 166 14.15 9.25 4.94
N SER A 167 14.60 8.48 5.84
CA SER A 167 13.89 7.32 6.39
C SER A 167 12.35 7.45 6.35
N SER A 168 11.73 6.77 5.38
CA SER A 168 10.28 6.52 5.28
C SER A 168 9.36 7.74 5.12
N GLU A 169 9.86 8.87 4.65
CA GLU A 169 9.04 10.04 4.36
C GLU A 169 8.17 9.82 3.10
N ASP A 170 6.95 10.34 3.09
CA ASP A 170 6.00 10.14 1.99
C ASP A 170 6.54 10.55 0.62
N PHE A 171 7.42 11.53 0.56
CA PHE A 171 8.02 12.00 -0.68
C PHE A 171 9.11 11.09 -1.26
N THR A 172 9.51 10.03 -0.53
CA THR A 172 10.41 8.96 -0.97
C THR A 172 9.70 7.63 -1.17
N CYS A 173 8.39 7.67 -1.34
CA CYS A 173 7.54 6.48 -1.48
C CYS A 173 6.89 6.43 -2.87
N VAL A 174 6.63 5.22 -3.34
CA VAL A 174 5.75 4.95 -4.48
C VAL A 174 4.72 3.90 -4.09
N GLY A 175 3.46 4.22 -4.31
CA GLY A 175 2.34 3.30 -4.16
C GLY A 175 1.88 2.78 -5.51
N PHE A 176 1.36 1.57 -5.56
CA PHE A 176 0.71 1.04 -6.74
C PHE A 176 -0.46 0.12 -6.38
N THR A 177 -1.46 0.13 -7.23
CA THR A 177 -2.62 -0.75 -7.12
C THR A 177 -2.53 -1.89 -8.12
N PHE A 178 -2.99 -3.06 -7.74
CA PHE A 178 -2.95 -4.24 -8.60
C PHE A 178 -4.15 -5.18 -8.37
N ALA A 179 -4.47 -5.96 -9.41
CA ALA A 179 -5.36 -7.11 -9.31
C ALA A 179 -4.68 -8.26 -10.05
N SER A 180 -3.90 -9.06 -9.35
CA SER A 180 -3.06 -10.09 -9.95
C SER A 180 -2.78 -11.24 -8.99
N ASP A 181 -2.39 -12.38 -9.55
CA ASP A 181 -1.83 -13.51 -8.82
C ASP A 181 -0.32 -13.37 -8.55
N SER A 182 0.31 -12.40 -9.19
CA SER A 182 1.74 -12.13 -9.02
C SER A 182 2.13 -10.78 -9.60
N PHE A 183 3.21 -10.22 -9.09
CA PHE A 183 3.91 -9.08 -9.67
C PHE A 183 5.43 -9.21 -9.44
N GLU A 184 6.19 -8.44 -10.19
CA GLU A 184 7.64 -8.42 -10.11
C GLU A 184 8.13 -6.98 -9.98
N TYR A 185 9.06 -6.77 -9.09
CA TYR A 185 9.69 -5.48 -8.83
C TYR A 185 11.19 -5.64 -8.63
N THR A 186 11.92 -4.60 -8.99
CA THR A 186 13.36 -4.55 -8.92
C THR A 186 13.78 -3.46 -7.95
N PHE A 187 14.74 -3.75 -7.10
CA PHE A 187 15.39 -2.78 -6.23
C PHE A 187 16.83 -2.61 -6.65
N GLY A 188 17.31 -1.40 -6.66
CA GLY A 188 18.69 -1.15 -6.99
C GLY A 188 19.20 0.18 -6.43
N ARG A 189 20.49 0.39 -6.62
CA ARG A 189 21.17 1.62 -6.28
C ARG A 189 22.18 1.99 -7.35
N SER A 190 22.21 3.27 -7.75
CA SER A 190 23.18 3.74 -8.72
C SER A 190 24.58 3.84 -8.11
N LEU A 191 25.49 2.98 -8.55
CA LEU A 191 26.88 2.98 -8.11
C LEU A 191 27.67 4.19 -8.59
N GLU A 192 27.38 4.68 -9.77
CA GLU A 192 28.09 5.85 -10.33
C GLU A 192 27.92 7.10 -9.46
N LYS A 193 26.82 7.13 -8.71
CA LYS A 193 26.43 8.27 -7.88
C LYS A 193 26.57 8.03 -6.38
N ALA A 194 26.65 6.77 -5.94
CA ALA A 194 26.78 6.43 -4.53
C ALA A 194 28.15 6.87 -3.98
N PRO A 195 28.20 7.72 -2.95
CA PRO A 195 29.43 8.43 -2.58
C PRO A 195 30.50 7.57 -1.90
N THR A 196 30.17 6.39 -1.35
CA THR A 196 31.16 5.55 -0.68
C THR A 196 30.81 4.05 -0.71
N LYS A 197 31.84 3.20 -0.52
CA LYS A 197 31.66 1.75 -0.33
C LYS A 197 30.92 1.38 0.96
N GLU A 198 30.84 2.29 1.91
CA GLU A 198 30.25 2.12 3.23
C GLU A 198 28.72 2.11 3.19
N GLU A 199 28.13 2.73 2.17
CA GLU A 199 26.68 2.85 1.99
C GLU A 199 26.06 1.73 1.15
N GLN A 200 26.62 0.54 1.17
CA GLN A 200 26.13 -0.63 0.43
C GLN A 200 25.03 -1.40 1.17
N TYR A 201 24.57 -0.85 2.27
CA TYR A 201 23.46 -1.37 3.04
C TYR A 201 22.20 -0.57 2.68
N VAL A 202 21.19 -1.26 2.20
CA VAL A 202 19.93 -0.65 1.80
C VAL A 202 18.78 -1.42 2.40
N GLY A 203 17.91 -0.73 3.10
CA GLY A 203 16.66 -1.27 3.61
C GLY A 203 15.48 -0.69 2.83
N TYR A 204 14.52 -1.53 2.47
CA TYR A 204 13.24 -1.09 1.95
C TYR A 204 12.13 -1.45 2.91
N GLY A 205 11.30 -0.47 3.26
CA GLY A 205 10.06 -0.72 3.93
C GLY A 205 9.01 -1.16 2.91
N GLN A 206 8.38 -2.32 3.13
CA GLN A 206 7.15 -2.68 2.44
C GLN A 206 6.01 -2.55 3.44
N ASN A 207 5.14 -1.58 3.27
CA ASN A 207 3.85 -1.60 3.94
C ASN A 207 2.83 -2.11 2.92
N MET A 208 2.47 -3.37 3.02
CA MET A 208 1.29 -3.88 2.33
C MET A 208 0.05 -3.44 3.09
N ILE A 209 -0.89 -2.94 2.33
CA ILE A 209 -2.27 -2.68 2.72
C ILE A 209 -2.48 -1.32 3.38
N ARG A 210 -2.59 -0.26 2.57
CA ARG A 210 -3.65 0.70 2.79
C ARG A 210 -4.91 0.12 2.15
N PHE A 211 -6.01 0.04 2.89
CA PHE A 211 -7.31 -0.03 2.26
C PHE A 211 -7.45 1.28 1.46
N ASP A 212 -7.58 1.21 0.14
CA ASP A 212 -8.17 2.33 -0.55
C ASP A 212 -9.61 2.38 -0.04
N PRO A 213 -9.99 3.40 0.71
CA PRO A 213 -11.40 3.56 1.01
C PRO A 213 -12.11 3.62 -0.34
N VAL A 214 -13.17 2.85 -0.49
CA VAL A 214 -14.07 3.02 -1.63
C VAL A 214 -14.47 4.49 -1.61
N ASP A 215 -14.41 5.17 -2.74
CA ASP A 215 -14.84 6.56 -2.82
C ASP A 215 -16.26 6.68 -2.28
N PRO A 216 -16.54 7.69 -1.43
CA PRO A 216 -17.90 7.89 -0.97
C PRO A 216 -18.82 8.16 -2.16
N THR A 217 -20.01 7.60 -2.10
CA THR A 217 -21.07 7.89 -3.09
C THR A 217 -22.01 8.94 -2.54
N LYS A 218 -22.52 9.79 -3.42
CA LYS A 218 -23.58 10.76 -3.09
C LYS A 218 -24.73 10.59 -4.08
N GLU A 219 -25.90 10.27 -3.56
CA GLU A 219 -27.10 10.01 -4.35
C GLU A 219 -28.29 10.80 -3.82
N VAL A 220 -29.21 11.08 -4.71
CA VAL A 220 -30.53 11.66 -4.36
C VAL A 220 -31.57 10.56 -4.44
N ILE A 221 -32.42 10.46 -3.44
CA ILE A 221 -33.51 9.49 -3.37
C ILE A 221 -34.79 10.16 -3.83
N GLY A 222 -35.33 9.68 -4.95
CA GLY A 222 -36.62 10.15 -5.49
C GLY A 222 -37.82 9.68 -4.67
N GLU A 223 -39.00 10.22 -4.95
CA GLU A 223 -40.26 9.85 -4.28
C GLU A 223 -40.61 8.35 -4.44
N ASP A 224 -40.13 7.72 -5.46
CA ASP A 224 -40.29 6.28 -5.73
C ASP A 224 -39.24 5.40 -5.07
N GLY A 225 -38.32 6.00 -4.28
CA GLY A 225 -37.19 5.32 -3.65
C GLY A 225 -36.02 5.05 -4.59
N THR A 226 -36.06 5.52 -5.81
CA THR A 226 -34.96 5.32 -6.77
C THR A 226 -33.80 6.22 -6.42
N LYS A 227 -32.60 5.65 -6.30
CA LYS A 227 -31.34 6.37 -6.07
C LYS A 227 -30.74 6.80 -7.41
N THR A 228 -30.31 8.06 -7.51
CA THR A 228 -29.73 8.64 -8.70
C THR A 228 -28.73 9.75 -8.37
N GLU A 229 -27.74 9.96 -9.21
CA GLU A 229 -26.82 11.10 -9.08
C GLU A 229 -27.52 12.45 -9.38
N HIS A 230 -28.59 12.44 -10.18
CA HIS A 230 -29.31 13.64 -10.59
C HIS A 230 -30.82 13.43 -10.52
N LEU A 231 -31.49 14.22 -9.71
CA LEU A 231 -32.97 14.24 -9.64
C LEU A 231 -33.52 15.48 -10.30
N ARG A 232 -34.49 15.30 -11.23
CA ARG A 232 -35.26 16.39 -11.79
C ARG A 232 -36.48 16.67 -10.91
N VAL A 233 -36.40 17.71 -10.10
CA VAL A 233 -37.48 18.14 -9.21
C VAL A 233 -38.54 18.89 -10.02
N GLN A 234 -39.80 18.44 -9.94
CA GLN A 234 -40.95 19.09 -10.61
C GLN A 234 -41.75 19.96 -9.61
N ASP A 235 -41.68 19.68 -8.33
CA ASP A 235 -42.38 20.40 -7.25
C ASP A 235 -41.39 20.82 -6.17
N LEU A 236 -41.14 22.12 -6.08
CA LEU A 236 -40.21 22.69 -5.11
C LEU A 236 -40.74 22.71 -3.65
N ALA A 237 -42.01 22.38 -3.44
CA ALA A 237 -42.60 22.29 -2.11
C ALA A 237 -42.38 20.93 -1.44
N LYS A 238 -41.87 19.95 -2.18
CA LYS A 238 -41.62 18.62 -1.65
C LYS A 238 -40.22 18.50 -1.10
N SER A 239 -40.05 17.61 -0.13
CA SER A 239 -38.75 17.18 0.39
C SER A 239 -38.28 15.93 -0.32
N TRP A 240 -36.97 15.76 -0.37
CA TRP A 240 -36.29 14.55 -0.84
C TRP A 240 -35.04 14.32 0.02
N ASP A 241 -34.50 13.13 -0.05
CA ASP A 241 -33.33 12.75 0.72
C ASP A 241 -32.06 12.76 -0.14
N TYR A 242 -30.96 13.22 0.46
CA TYR A 242 -29.61 12.97 -0.01
C TYR A 242 -28.98 11.89 0.82
N GLU A 243 -28.36 10.92 0.18
CA GLU A 243 -27.58 9.89 0.86
C GLU A 243 -26.10 10.03 0.46
N VAL A 244 -25.24 10.13 1.48
CA VAL A 244 -23.79 10.01 1.32
C VAL A 244 -23.39 8.72 1.99
N SER A 245 -22.83 7.78 1.21
CA SER A 245 -22.49 6.45 1.70
C SER A 245 -20.98 6.23 1.64
N GLN A 246 -20.45 5.57 2.66
CA GLN A 246 -19.07 5.11 2.72
C GLN A 246 -19.02 3.69 3.24
N VAL A 247 -18.43 2.79 2.47
CA VAL A 247 -18.16 1.43 2.95
C VAL A 247 -16.96 1.44 3.88
N ILE A 248 -17.14 0.92 5.09
CA ILE A 248 -16.08 0.72 6.08
C ILE A 248 -15.83 -0.78 6.20
N ALA A 249 -14.58 -1.20 6.12
CA ALA A 249 -14.22 -2.61 6.32
C ALA A 249 -14.57 -3.04 7.75
N GLY A 250 -15.33 -4.13 7.89
CA GLY A 250 -15.92 -4.55 9.17
C GLY A 250 -14.93 -5.01 10.25
N GLU A 251 -13.74 -5.47 9.86
CA GLU A 251 -12.67 -5.86 10.80
C GLU A 251 -11.36 -5.21 10.37
N ILE A 252 -11.08 -4.03 10.90
CA ILE A 252 -9.82 -3.32 10.67
C ILE A 252 -8.88 -3.69 11.82
N PRO A 253 -7.65 -4.20 11.58
CA PRO A 253 -6.67 -4.39 12.62
C PRO A 253 -6.41 -3.07 13.39
N LYS A 254 -6.23 -3.14 14.71
CA LYS A 254 -6.00 -1.95 15.57
C LYS A 254 -4.96 -0.97 15.04
N ALA A 255 -3.93 -1.47 14.36
CA ALA A 255 -2.88 -0.64 13.74
C ALA A 255 -3.38 0.24 12.58
N HIS A 256 -4.62 0.04 12.12
CA HIS A 256 -5.23 0.76 11.01
C HIS A 256 -6.55 1.44 11.40
N TYR A 257 -6.85 1.58 12.70
CA TYR A 257 -8.00 2.35 13.14
C TYR A 257 -7.85 3.81 12.73
N PHE A 258 -8.95 4.40 12.34
CA PHE A 258 -8.99 5.82 12.03
C PHE A 258 -8.86 6.62 13.32
N ASP A 259 -7.95 7.60 13.34
CA ASP A 259 -7.90 8.59 14.41
C ASP A 259 -9.07 9.59 14.32
N LYS A 260 -9.70 9.63 13.16
CA LYS A 260 -10.81 10.52 12.85
C LYS A 260 -11.64 9.96 11.71
N PHE A 261 -12.95 9.98 11.87
CA PHE A 261 -13.91 9.65 10.83
C PHE A 261 -15.02 10.72 10.81
N ALA A 262 -15.20 11.37 9.66
CA ALA A 262 -16.21 12.40 9.51
C ALA A 262 -16.76 12.43 8.07
N PHE A 263 -18.05 12.64 7.95
CA PHE A 263 -18.68 13.08 6.71
C PHE A 263 -18.76 14.60 6.72
N GLU A 264 -18.46 15.22 5.59
CA GLU A 264 -18.65 16.64 5.37
C GLU A 264 -19.24 16.86 3.99
N ASP A 265 -20.34 17.58 3.90
CA ASP A 265 -21.04 17.84 2.64
C ASP A 265 -21.53 19.28 2.58
N GLN A 266 -21.29 19.92 1.45
CA GLN A 266 -21.78 21.25 1.13
C GLN A 266 -23.06 21.14 0.31
N ILE A 267 -24.20 21.36 0.98
CA ILE A 267 -25.52 21.36 0.32
C ILE A 267 -25.72 22.68 -0.43
N GLU A 268 -26.41 22.62 -1.58
CA GLU A 268 -26.69 23.79 -2.40
C GLU A 268 -27.46 24.89 -1.62
N SER A 269 -27.08 26.13 -1.80
CA SER A 269 -27.57 27.27 -1.03
C SER A 269 -29.08 27.55 -1.20
N CYS A 270 -29.70 27.04 -2.26
CA CYS A 270 -31.12 27.13 -2.53
C CYS A 270 -31.97 26.11 -1.75
N LEU A 271 -31.35 25.17 -1.07
CA LEU A 271 -32.01 24.09 -0.33
C LEU A 271 -32.05 24.38 1.17
N LYS A 272 -33.10 23.91 1.82
CA LYS A 272 -33.24 23.95 3.29
C LYS A 272 -33.07 22.53 3.84
N ILE A 273 -32.09 22.35 4.70
CA ILE A 273 -31.88 21.10 5.40
C ILE A 273 -32.97 20.96 6.49
N LEU A 274 -33.69 19.87 6.49
CA LEU A 274 -34.78 19.58 7.42
C LEU A 274 -34.35 18.68 8.57
N ASP A 275 -33.54 17.65 8.24
CA ASP A 275 -33.04 16.67 9.21
C ASP A 275 -31.70 16.10 8.73
N ILE A 276 -30.89 15.57 9.64
CA ILE A 276 -29.63 14.92 9.36
C ILE A 276 -29.53 13.67 10.22
N LYS A 277 -29.35 12.51 9.60
CA LYS A 277 -29.21 11.24 10.29
C LYS A 277 -28.00 10.47 9.77
N VAL A 278 -27.43 9.64 10.61
CA VAL A 278 -26.34 8.73 10.27
C VAL A 278 -26.82 7.31 10.55
N TYR A 279 -26.62 6.45 9.54
CA TYR A 279 -26.96 5.04 9.60
C TYR A 279 -25.71 4.18 9.47
N GLY A 280 -25.63 3.09 10.22
CA GLY A 280 -24.65 2.03 10.07
C GLY A 280 -25.38 0.71 9.86
N ASP A 281 -25.20 0.08 8.70
CA ASP A 281 -25.90 -1.18 8.33
C ASP A 281 -27.42 -1.11 8.57
N ASP A 282 -28.07 -0.03 8.12
CA ASP A 282 -29.50 0.27 8.26
C ASP A 282 -29.97 0.62 9.69
N GLU A 283 -29.08 0.66 10.69
CA GLU A 283 -29.40 1.10 12.06
C GLU A 283 -29.09 2.60 12.23
N ASP A 284 -29.98 3.34 12.91
CA ASP A 284 -29.75 4.75 13.26
C ASP A 284 -28.66 4.86 14.34
N VAL A 285 -27.47 5.28 13.95
CA VAL A 285 -26.30 5.48 14.80
C VAL A 285 -25.97 6.97 15.04
N SER A 286 -26.89 7.88 14.74
CA SER A 286 -26.69 9.33 14.85
C SER A 286 -26.20 9.76 16.25
N SER A 287 -26.56 9.03 17.30
CA SER A 287 -26.11 9.30 18.66
C SER A 287 -24.59 9.11 18.88
N GLN A 288 -23.94 8.36 18.02
CA GLN A 288 -22.49 8.12 18.05
C GLN A 288 -21.69 9.22 17.35
N PHE A 289 -22.38 10.17 16.68
CA PHE A 289 -21.76 11.24 15.92
C PHE A 289 -22.03 12.61 16.56
N ASP A 290 -21.05 13.50 16.45
CA ASP A 290 -21.23 14.94 16.63
C ASP A 290 -21.69 15.53 15.31
N ILE A 291 -22.99 15.80 15.21
CA ILE A 291 -23.62 16.35 14.00
C ILE A 291 -23.69 17.86 14.15
N SER A 292 -23.20 18.59 13.16
CA SER A 292 -23.20 20.05 13.13
C SER A 292 -23.62 20.57 11.75
N GLN A 293 -24.26 21.73 11.74
CA GLN A 293 -24.64 22.47 10.55
C GLN A 293 -24.19 23.93 10.69
N ASN A 294 -23.48 24.41 9.67
CA ASN A 294 -23.10 25.81 9.55
C ASN A 294 -23.54 26.35 8.18
N GLY A 295 -24.68 27.04 8.17
CA GLY A 295 -25.36 27.35 6.91
C GLY A 295 -25.76 26.08 6.18
N ASN A 296 -25.24 25.88 4.98
CA ASN A 296 -25.46 24.68 4.17
C ASN A 296 -24.31 23.66 4.23
N LEU A 297 -23.31 23.90 5.05
CA LEU A 297 -22.26 22.91 5.34
C LEU A 297 -22.74 21.99 6.46
N VAL A 298 -22.84 20.71 6.16
CA VAL A 298 -23.17 19.63 7.10
C VAL A 298 -21.90 18.88 7.45
N ARG A 299 -21.76 18.53 8.73
CA ARG A 299 -20.66 17.68 9.19
C ARG A 299 -21.18 16.71 10.25
N ALA A 300 -20.84 15.44 10.10
CA ALA A 300 -21.05 14.40 11.09
C ALA A 300 -19.72 13.72 11.41
N GLU A 301 -19.21 13.88 12.61
CA GLU A 301 -17.92 13.34 13.08
C GLU A 301 -18.14 12.28 14.15
N LEU A 302 -17.52 11.11 14.00
CA LEU A 302 -17.62 10.01 14.96
C LEU A 302 -16.94 10.41 16.27
N LYS A 303 -17.65 10.26 17.42
CA LYS A 303 -17.18 10.70 18.74
C LYS A 303 -15.99 9.94 19.27
N ASN A 304 -15.93 8.63 18.96
CA ASN A 304 -14.85 7.73 19.38
C ASN A 304 -14.51 6.82 18.21
N PRO A 305 -13.65 7.28 17.29
CA PRO A 305 -13.25 6.53 16.13
C PRO A 305 -12.37 5.31 16.47
#